data_d192c7732831ef081f6625189528a4d6
#
_entry.id   d192c7732831ef081f6625189528a4d6
#
_cell.length_a   1.000
_cell.length_b   1.000
_cell.length_c   1.000
_cell.angle_alpha   90.00
_cell.angle_beta   90.00
_cell.angle_gamma   90.00
#
_symmetry.space_group_name_H-M   'P 1'
#
loop_
_entity.id
_entity.type
_entity.pdbx_description
1 polymer ?
#
loop_
_entity_poly.entity_id
_entity_poly.type
_entity_poly.pdbx_seq_one_letter_code
_entity_poly.pdbx_strand_id
1 'polypeptide(L)'
;MYYGDAYVSFSGGKDSTVLLDIARKIYPEIPAVFSNTGLEYPEIRKFAMSHDNVEMVQPKMRFDEVISQYGYPLIGKEVAEAIYYARRLMPDKRERERETADGHLVETSAHRNRCTVLTGSYPLSTHTHKRTDEPAPQNGTQRHTAAKRAEFQGKRQRSGRAGVNGLTGVGGAFSNAEEQFGEKSLFNKEKWLPLARDIPVMISHYCCQKIKKGPLNAYKRRTGRYPIMATMAEESRVRKQAWLRTGCNAFEGKIQSKPMSFWTEQDVLEYIVENDLSYCSVYGDIVAVDDEGNEYDPKTMLMDGCKLKCTGCERTGCIYCGFGAHLEKGETRFQRLARTHPRQYEYCMGGGQWVDNPAYDPVAPKYDGIWKNWNPKQIWVPSKKGLGLKAVFDMVNEIYGKGFYRYD
;
A
#
# COMPACT_ATOMS: atom_id res chain seq x y z
N MET A 1 -4.95 25.09 14.35
CA MET A 1 -4.23 23.83 14.24
C MET A 1 -3.69 23.62 12.84
N TYR A 2 -4.40 23.46 11.77
CA TYR A 2 -3.88 23.35 10.38
C TYR A 2 -4.59 24.34 9.46
N TYR A 3 -4.80 25.56 9.92
CA TYR A 3 -5.53 26.57 9.18
C TYR A 3 -4.78 26.90 7.88
N GLY A 4 -5.34 26.44 6.74
CA GLY A 4 -4.70 26.56 5.44
C GLY A 4 -3.65 25.49 5.09
N ASP A 5 -3.18 24.69 6.07
CA ASP A 5 -2.11 23.73 5.89
C ASP A 5 -2.60 22.27 5.76
N ALA A 6 -3.88 22.08 5.53
CA ALA A 6 -4.48 20.76 5.38
C ALA A 6 -5.21 20.58 4.04
N TYR A 7 -5.38 19.34 3.65
CA TYR A 7 -6.23 18.93 2.53
C TYR A 7 -6.93 17.60 2.84
N VAL A 8 -8.11 17.38 2.29
CA VAL A 8 -8.78 16.09 2.37
C VAL A 8 -8.21 15.17 1.29
N SER A 9 -7.65 14.02 1.69
CA SER A 9 -7.24 12.96 0.76
C SER A 9 -8.50 12.25 0.27
N PHE A 10 -9.07 12.76 -0.80
CA PHE A 10 -10.34 12.34 -1.35
C PHE A 10 -10.14 11.21 -2.37
N SER A 11 -10.82 10.09 -2.18
CA SER A 11 -10.74 8.93 -3.08
C SER A 11 -11.98 8.74 -3.94
N GLY A 12 -13.03 9.55 -3.73
CA GLY A 12 -14.35 9.36 -4.33
C GLY A 12 -15.14 8.18 -3.74
N GLY A 13 -14.56 7.47 -2.76
CA GLY A 13 -15.23 6.42 -2.01
C GLY A 13 -16.13 6.98 -0.89
N LYS A 14 -17.14 6.21 -0.44
CA LYS A 14 -18.13 6.62 0.55
C LYS A 14 -17.50 7.24 1.82
N ASP A 15 -16.48 6.59 2.37
CA ASP A 15 -15.82 7.04 3.60
C ASP A 15 -15.16 8.42 3.42
N SER A 16 -14.48 8.63 2.29
CA SER A 16 -13.85 9.91 1.97
C SER A 16 -14.84 11.00 1.57
N THR A 17 -16.03 10.62 1.10
CA THR A 17 -17.13 11.54 0.81
C THR A 17 -17.72 12.09 2.10
N VAL A 18 -17.99 11.22 3.08
CA VAL A 18 -18.42 11.63 4.43
C VAL A 18 -17.37 12.54 5.08
N LEU A 19 -16.09 12.15 5.01
CA LEU A 19 -15.03 13.01 5.55
C LEU A 19 -14.98 14.38 4.88
N LEU A 20 -15.16 14.45 3.55
CA LEU A 20 -15.13 15.69 2.80
C LEU A 20 -16.30 16.61 3.21
N ASP A 21 -17.49 16.04 3.36
CA ASP A 21 -18.69 16.77 3.80
C ASP A 21 -18.49 17.33 5.21
N ILE A 22 -18.08 16.51 6.17
CA ILE A 22 -17.79 16.94 7.55
C ILE A 22 -16.70 18.04 7.57
N ALA A 23 -15.63 17.84 6.80
CA ALA A 23 -14.54 18.81 6.77
C ALA A 23 -14.99 20.16 6.19
N ARG A 24 -15.86 20.16 5.18
CA ARG A 24 -16.40 21.39 4.56
C ARG A 24 -17.47 22.09 5.37
N LYS A 25 -18.21 21.36 6.20
CA LYS A 25 -19.11 21.98 7.21
C LYS A 25 -18.31 22.82 8.22
N ILE A 26 -17.04 22.48 8.49
CA ILE A 26 -16.17 23.18 9.44
C ILE A 26 -15.28 24.20 8.72
N TYR A 27 -14.72 23.81 7.57
CA TYR A 27 -13.79 24.60 6.74
C TYR A 27 -14.26 24.56 5.29
N PRO A 28 -15.19 25.44 4.88
CA PRO A 28 -15.81 25.41 3.53
C PRO A 28 -14.80 25.39 2.39
N GLU A 29 -13.68 26.11 2.53
CA GLU A 29 -12.65 26.26 1.50
C GLU A 29 -11.55 25.18 1.56
N ILE A 30 -11.72 24.14 2.38
CA ILE A 30 -10.69 23.09 2.46
C ILE A 30 -10.53 22.39 1.10
N PRO A 31 -9.32 22.35 0.51
CA PRO A 31 -9.11 21.64 -0.75
C PRO A 31 -9.18 20.13 -0.55
N ALA A 32 -9.73 19.46 -1.54
CA ALA A 32 -9.65 18.01 -1.65
C ALA A 32 -8.66 17.61 -2.74
N VAL A 33 -7.99 16.48 -2.58
CA VAL A 33 -7.03 15.97 -3.55
C VAL A 33 -7.39 14.55 -3.94
N PHE A 34 -7.72 14.37 -5.20
CA PHE A 34 -8.01 13.08 -5.81
C PHE A 34 -6.80 12.54 -6.56
N SER A 35 -6.30 11.38 -6.17
CA SER A 35 -5.24 10.70 -6.91
C SER A 35 -5.85 9.80 -7.98
N ASN A 36 -5.90 10.29 -9.21
CA ASN A 36 -6.35 9.53 -10.38
C ASN A 36 -5.27 8.53 -10.79
N THR A 37 -5.40 7.31 -10.31
CA THR A 37 -4.43 6.25 -10.58
C THR A 37 -4.68 5.51 -11.90
N GLY A 38 -5.87 5.71 -12.51
CA GLY A 38 -6.37 4.92 -13.64
C GLY A 38 -6.84 3.52 -13.23
N LEU A 39 -6.94 3.25 -11.93
CA LEU A 39 -7.36 1.97 -11.35
C LEU A 39 -8.66 2.08 -10.56
N GLU A 40 -9.28 3.22 -10.57
CA GLU A 40 -10.61 3.46 -10.01
C GLU A 40 -11.69 3.03 -11.02
N TYR A 41 -12.87 2.67 -10.50
CA TYR A 41 -14.06 2.58 -11.34
C TYR A 41 -14.32 3.93 -12.04
N PRO A 42 -14.75 3.94 -13.31
CA PRO A 42 -15.04 5.18 -14.04
C PRO A 42 -15.98 6.11 -13.28
N GLU A 43 -16.99 5.56 -12.61
CA GLU A 43 -17.98 6.27 -11.79
C GLU A 43 -17.33 7.01 -10.62
N ILE A 44 -16.36 6.37 -9.96
CA ILE A 44 -15.59 6.98 -8.85
C ILE A 44 -14.84 8.22 -9.35
N ARG A 45 -14.18 8.11 -10.51
CA ARG A 45 -13.49 9.26 -11.10
C ARG A 45 -14.44 10.37 -11.47
N LYS A 46 -15.57 10.05 -12.13
CA LYS A 46 -16.59 11.01 -12.50
C LYS A 46 -17.16 11.70 -11.25
N PHE A 47 -17.52 10.93 -10.23
CA PHE A 47 -18.04 11.42 -8.97
C PHE A 47 -17.01 12.31 -8.24
N ALA A 48 -15.76 11.90 -8.16
CA ALA A 48 -14.73 12.71 -7.50
C ALA A 48 -14.54 14.07 -8.18
N MET A 49 -14.63 14.11 -9.50
CA MET A 49 -14.45 15.34 -10.28
C MET A 49 -15.72 16.20 -10.40
N SER A 50 -16.87 15.73 -9.94
CA SER A 50 -18.09 16.54 -9.85
C SER A 50 -18.15 17.44 -8.61
N HIS A 51 -17.20 17.28 -7.68
CA HIS A 51 -17.11 18.12 -6.49
C HIS A 51 -16.25 19.35 -6.76
N ASP A 52 -16.66 20.47 -6.21
CA ASP A 52 -15.89 21.72 -6.27
C ASP A 52 -14.60 21.62 -5.45
N ASN A 53 -13.61 22.45 -5.78
CA ASN A 53 -12.32 22.54 -5.09
C ASN A 53 -11.64 21.18 -4.88
N VAL A 54 -11.66 20.34 -5.93
CA VAL A 54 -10.95 19.05 -5.99
C VAL A 54 -9.80 19.13 -6.97
N GLU A 55 -8.57 19.05 -6.48
CA GLU A 55 -7.38 18.97 -7.33
C GLU A 55 -7.09 17.50 -7.69
N MET A 56 -7.03 17.21 -8.99
CA MET A 56 -6.64 15.89 -9.48
C MET A 56 -5.13 15.81 -9.65
N VAL A 57 -4.50 14.82 -8.99
CA VAL A 57 -3.09 14.49 -9.16
C VAL A 57 -2.94 13.13 -9.85
N GLN A 58 -1.87 12.97 -10.63
CA GLN A 58 -1.63 11.75 -11.40
C GLN A 58 -0.27 11.14 -11.08
N PRO A 59 -0.12 9.81 -11.16
CA PRO A 59 1.16 9.14 -11.03
C PRO A 59 2.06 9.44 -12.23
N LYS A 60 3.37 9.40 -12.00
CA LYS A 60 4.37 9.54 -13.06
C LYS A 60 4.46 8.33 -13.99
N MET A 61 3.98 7.17 -13.52
CA MET A 61 3.98 5.90 -14.23
C MET A 61 2.58 5.33 -14.27
N ARG A 62 2.20 4.76 -15.38
CA ARG A 62 0.95 4.01 -15.52
C ARG A 62 1.08 2.65 -14.83
N PHE A 63 -0.05 1.99 -14.58
CA PHE A 63 -0.06 0.71 -13.87
C PHE A 63 0.64 -0.40 -14.65
N ASP A 64 0.44 -0.47 -15.95
CA ASP A 64 1.13 -1.41 -16.84
C ASP A 64 2.65 -1.22 -16.83
N GLU A 65 3.13 0.03 -16.81
CA GLU A 65 4.56 0.35 -16.68
C GLU A 65 5.11 -0.08 -15.32
N VAL A 66 4.33 0.15 -14.25
CA VAL A 66 4.73 -0.27 -12.89
C VAL A 66 4.80 -1.80 -12.80
N ILE A 67 3.83 -2.51 -13.37
CA ILE A 67 3.87 -3.98 -13.40
C ILE A 67 5.07 -4.47 -14.21
N SER A 68 5.29 -3.91 -15.39
CA SER A 68 6.41 -4.30 -16.27
C SER A 68 7.76 -4.08 -15.60
N GLN A 69 7.90 -3.00 -14.83
CA GLN A 69 9.17 -2.65 -14.18
C GLN A 69 9.38 -3.34 -12.83
N TYR A 70 8.31 -3.50 -12.03
CA TYR A 70 8.43 -3.97 -10.65
C TYR A 70 7.76 -5.31 -10.41
N GLY A 71 6.72 -5.64 -11.15
CA GLY A 71 5.96 -6.88 -11.03
C GLY A 71 4.52 -6.70 -10.55
N TYR A 72 3.77 -7.79 -10.65
CA TYR A 72 2.35 -7.86 -10.32
C TYR A 72 2.09 -7.79 -8.80
N PRO A 73 1.00 -7.14 -8.36
CA PRO A 73 0.56 -7.11 -6.97
C PRO A 73 -0.23 -8.39 -6.62
N LEU A 74 0.44 -9.45 -6.20
CA LEU A 74 -0.17 -10.75 -5.89
C LEU A 74 -0.16 -11.04 -4.39
N ILE A 75 -1.11 -11.86 -3.94
CA ILE A 75 -1.26 -12.39 -2.58
C ILE A 75 -1.54 -11.27 -1.57
N GLY A 76 -0.52 -10.68 -1.03
CA GLY A 76 -0.58 -9.58 -0.06
C GLY A 76 0.69 -8.76 -0.10
N LYS A 77 0.63 -7.54 0.44
CA LYS A 77 1.77 -6.62 0.38
C LYS A 77 3.04 -7.18 1.02
N GLU A 78 2.92 -7.77 2.20
CA GLU A 78 4.04 -8.30 2.95
C GLU A 78 4.69 -9.47 2.20
N VAL A 79 3.87 -10.38 1.66
CA VAL A 79 4.36 -11.50 0.85
C VAL A 79 5.01 -11.01 -0.43
N ALA A 80 4.36 -10.10 -1.16
CA ALA A 80 4.90 -9.53 -2.39
C ALA A 80 6.19 -8.74 -2.15
N GLU A 81 6.30 -8.03 -1.02
CA GLU A 81 7.52 -7.34 -0.59
C GLU A 81 8.65 -8.33 -0.31
N ALA A 82 8.36 -9.38 0.45
CA ALA A 82 9.33 -10.42 0.76
C ALA A 82 9.84 -11.12 -0.51
N ILE A 83 8.94 -11.54 -1.41
CA ILE A 83 9.31 -12.15 -2.69
C ILE A 83 10.15 -11.19 -3.54
N TYR A 84 9.74 -9.92 -3.63
CA TYR A 84 10.44 -8.92 -4.42
C TYR A 84 11.89 -8.75 -3.99
N TYR A 85 12.15 -8.61 -2.69
CA TYR A 85 13.50 -8.47 -2.17
C TYR A 85 14.27 -9.79 -2.23
N ALA A 86 13.64 -10.91 -1.90
CA ALA A 86 14.23 -12.22 -1.96
C ALA A 86 14.81 -12.54 -3.33
N ARG A 87 14.07 -12.25 -4.40
CA ARG A 87 14.50 -12.51 -5.78
C ARG A 87 15.58 -11.56 -6.31
N ARG A 88 15.78 -10.40 -5.68
CA ARG A 88 16.74 -9.36 -6.10
C ARG A 88 18.04 -9.37 -5.31
N LEU A 89 18.05 -10.05 -4.20
CA LEU A 89 19.24 -10.13 -3.37
C LEU A 89 20.17 -11.17 -3.97
N MET A 90 21.33 -10.70 -4.37
CA MET A 90 22.45 -11.57 -4.74
C MET A 90 22.95 -12.36 -3.51
N PRO A 91 23.67 -13.49 -3.72
CA PRO A 91 24.26 -14.28 -2.64
C PRO A 91 24.93 -13.38 -1.61
N ASP A 92 24.76 -13.72 -0.36
CA ASP A 92 25.23 -12.93 0.78
C ASP A 92 26.72 -12.58 0.61
N LYS A 93 27.06 -11.36 1.03
CA LYS A 93 28.45 -10.90 1.12
C LYS A 93 29.33 -11.89 1.89
N ARG A 94 28.77 -12.56 2.91
CA ARG A 94 29.42 -13.62 3.69
C ARG A 94 29.67 -14.92 2.90
N GLU A 95 28.77 -15.29 2.00
CA GLU A 95 29.00 -16.46 1.12
C GLU A 95 30.10 -16.14 0.09
N ARG A 96 30.12 -14.93 -0.46
CA ARG A 96 31.20 -14.46 -1.33
C ARG A 96 32.54 -14.35 -0.62
N GLU A 97 32.55 -13.92 0.63
CA GLU A 97 33.78 -13.85 1.46
C GLU A 97 34.28 -15.24 1.86
N ARG A 98 33.40 -16.26 1.92
CA ARG A 98 33.81 -17.67 2.15
C ARG A 98 34.31 -18.33 0.90
N GLU A 99 33.75 -18.03 -0.30
CA GLU A 99 34.24 -18.53 -1.59
C GLU A 99 35.56 -17.86 -1.98
N THR A 100 35.87 -16.67 -1.47
CA THR A 100 37.18 -16.01 -1.69
C THR A 100 38.15 -16.21 -0.52
N ALA A 101 38.06 -17.34 0.18
CA ALA A 101 38.96 -17.69 1.30
C ALA A 101 40.45 -17.74 0.93
N ASP A 102 40.81 -17.50 -0.34
CA ASP A 102 42.17 -17.29 -0.83
C ASP A 102 42.62 -15.83 -0.96
N GLY A 103 41.94 -14.91 -0.26
CA GLY A 103 42.55 -13.64 0.16
C GLY A 103 42.64 -12.49 -0.86
N HIS A 104 42.03 -12.55 -2.02
CA HIS A 104 42.01 -11.40 -2.95
C HIS A 104 40.57 -10.92 -3.25
N LEU A 105 40.20 -9.78 -2.66
CA LEU A 105 39.02 -8.99 -3.03
C LEU A 105 39.22 -8.43 -4.44
N VAL A 106 38.70 -9.09 -5.46
CA VAL A 106 38.52 -8.49 -6.77
C VAL A 106 37.15 -7.82 -6.81
N GLU A 107 37.11 -6.52 -6.54
CA GLU A 107 35.96 -5.68 -6.88
C GLU A 107 35.81 -5.64 -8.40
N THR A 108 34.94 -6.49 -8.93
CA THR A 108 34.63 -6.42 -10.36
C THR A 108 33.71 -5.22 -10.59
N SER A 109 34.19 -4.30 -11.43
CA SER A 109 33.51 -3.07 -11.86
C SER A 109 32.12 -3.28 -12.50
N ALA A 110 31.76 -4.50 -12.83
CA ALA A 110 30.45 -4.86 -13.38
C ALA A 110 29.28 -4.68 -12.39
N HIS A 111 29.55 -4.64 -11.07
CA HIS A 111 28.51 -4.52 -10.04
C HIS A 111 28.08 -3.08 -9.79
N ARG A 112 28.95 -2.10 -10.03
CA ARG A 112 28.61 -0.66 -9.89
C ARG A 112 27.64 -0.19 -10.98
N ASN A 113 27.68 -0.76 -12.16
CA ASN A 113 26.83 -0.33 -13.29
C ASN A 113 25.41 -0.91 -13.26
N ARG A 114 25.13 -2.01 -12.55
CA ARG A 114 23.75 -2.56 -12.46
C ARG A 114 22.85 -1.81 -11.47
N CYS A 115 23.40 -1.17 -10.45
CA CYS A 115 22.61 -0.32 -9.53
C CYS A 115 22.35 1.10 -10.07
N THR A 116 23.22 1.61 -10.94
CA THR A 116 23.15 3.01 -11.43
C THR A 116 22.13 3.22 -12.55
N VAL A 117 21.72 2.18 -13.25
CA VAL A 117 20.75 2.30 -14.36
C VAL A 117 19.31 2.40 -13.87
N LEU A 118 19.03 2.08 -12.59
CA LEU A 118 17.67 2.12 -12.01
C LEU A 118 17.44 3.24 -11.00
N THR A 119 18.48 4.00 -10.65
CA THR A 119 18.33 5.18 -9.79
C THR A 119 18.91 6.38 -10.50
N GLY A 120 18.03 7.17 -11.13
CA GLY A 120 18.39 8.50 -11.60
C GLY A 120 18.93 9.29 -10.40
N SER A 121 20.24 9.45 -10.33
CA SER A 121 20.92 10.23 -9.32
C SER A 121 20.67 11.71 -9.61
N TYR A 122 19.92 12.38 -8.73
CA TYR A 122 19.96 13.83 -8.63
C TYR A 122 21.20 14.21 -7.82
N PRO A 123 22.01 15.19 -8.28
CA PRO A 123 23.16 15.65 -7.53
C PRO A 123 22.73 16.35 -6.25
N LEU A 124 23.25 15.90 -5.12
CA LEU A 124 23.17 16.61 -3.83
C LEU A 124 24.05 17.86 -3.94
N SER A 125 23.43 19.03 -3.97
CA SER A 125 24.12 20.31 -3.77
C SER A 125 24.46 20.43 -2.28
N THR A 126 25.74 20.37 -1.99
CA THR A 126 26.30 20.66 -0.66
C THR A 126 26.39 22.18 -0.48
N HIS A 127 25.40 22.77 0.19
CA HIS A 127 25.57 24.09 0.79
C HIS A 127 25.91 23.92 2.27
N THR A 128 27.19 24.11 2.56
CA THR A 128 27.70 24.30 3.91
C THR A 128 27.37 25.74 4.37
N HIS A 129 26.39 25.88 5.26
CA HIS A 129 26.23 27.12 6.01
C HIS A 129 27.08 27.07 7.27
N LYS A 130 28.04 27.97 7.33
CA LYS A 130 28.81 28.34 8.53
C LYS A 130 27.84 28.93 9.58
N ARG A 131 27.84 28.36 10.77
CA ARG A 131 27.24 28.99 11.96
C ARG A 131 28.11 30.14 12.38
N THR A 132 27.50 31.31 12.52
CA THR A 132 28.04 32.43 13.29
C THR A 132 27.36 32.41 14.65
N ASP A 133 28.18 32.36 15.70
CA ASP A 133 27.77 32.45 17.10
C ASP A 133 27.40 33.88 17.46
N GLU A 134 26.18 34.09 17.94
CA GLU A 134 25.85 35.29 18.75
C GLU A 134 25.01 34.86 19.97
N PRO A 135 25.23 35.48 21.15
CA PRO A 135 24.71 34.99 22.42
C PRO A 135 23.29 35.51 22.74
N ALA A 136 22.50 34.64 23.37
CA ALA A 136 21.16 34.91 23.82
C ALA A 136 21.11 35.80 25.10
N PRO A 137 20.10 36.67 25.29
CA PRO A 137 19.92 37.43 26.52
C PRO A 137 19.26 36.61 27.63
N GLN A 138 19.80 36.76 28.84
CA GLN A 138 19.28 36.23 30.10
C GLN A 138 18.09 37.08 30.58
N ASN A 139 17.02 36.41 31.01
CA ASN A 139 16.09 36.84 32.09
C ASN A 139 15.28 35.63 32.50
N GLY A 140 15.25 35.22 33.61
CA GLY A 140 15.10 35.36 34.99
C GLY A 140 13.69 34.91 35.47
N THR A 141 13.69 34.07 36.57
CA THR A 141 12.57 33.69 37.45
C THR A 141 11.69 32.50 36.98
N GLN A 142 11.52 31.42 37.69
CA GLN A 142 11.39 31.06 39.11
C GLN A 142 11.39 29.53 39.29
N ARG A 143 11.96 29.08 40.38
CA ARG A 143 11.97 27.72 40.92
C ARG A 143 10.56 27.26 41.29
N HIS A 144 10.14 26.05 40.88
CA HIS A 144 9.34 25.17 41.73
C HIS A 144 9.62 23.68 41.45
N THR A 145 10.19 23.07 42.46
CA THR A 145 10.07 21.67 42.96
C THR A 145 10.44 20.52 42.04
N ALA A 146 11.72 20.13 42.21
CA ALA A 146 12.27 18.82 41.94
C ALA A 146 11.86 17.85 43.08
N ALA A 147 10.71 17.26 43.06
CA ALA A 147 10.31 16.22 44.03
C ALA A 147 9.31 15.17 43.55
N LYS A 148 9.17 14.89 42.25
CA LYS A 148 8.37 13.76 41.73
C LYS A 148 9.00 13.04 40.54
N ARG A 149 10.33 12.96 40.48
CA ARG A 149 11.06 12.31 39.37
C ARG A 149 11.83 11.04 39.74
N ALA A 150 11.64 10.50 40.96
CA ALA A 150 12.43 9.40 41.49
C ALA A 150 11.69 8.07 41.68
N GLU A 151 10.46 7.88 41.19
CA GLU A 151 9.72 6.64 41.48
C GLU A 151 9.21 5.87 40.22
N PHE A 152 9.78 6.14 39.06
CA PHE A 152 9.44 5.40 37.81
C PHE A 152 10.67 4.88 37.04
N GLN A 153 11.74 4.50 37.78
CA GLN A 153 12.90 3.76 37.25
C GLN A 153 12.91 2.33 37.77
N GLY A 154 11.89 1.56 37.46
CA GLY A 154 11.85 0.13 37.76
C GLY A 154 11.31 -0.66 36.58
N LYS A 155 12.19 -1.45 35.97
CA LYS A 155 11.88 -2.51 34.98
C LYS A 155 11.55 -2.07 33.56
N ARG A 156 12.49 -1.48 32.84
CA ARG A 156 12.60 -1.67 31.38
C ARG A 156 13.37 -2.98 31.13
N GLN A 157 12.66 -4.09 31.08
CA GLN A 157 13.12 -5.24 30.31
C GLN A 157 13.26 -4.79 28.85
N ARG A 158 14.48 -4.93 28.33
CA ARG A 158 14.79 -4.77 26.92
C ARG A 158 14.07 -5.87 26.13
N SER A 159 12.82 -5.64 25.76
CA SER A 159 12.26 -6.32 24.60
C SER A 159 12.96 -5.69 23.39
N GLY A 160 13.74 -6.51 22.67
CA GLY A 160 14.46 -6.07 21.48
C GLY A 160 13.52 -5.37 20.52
N ARG A 161 13.70 -4.07 20.37
CA ARG A 161 13.14 -3.30 19.27
C ARG A 161 13.78 -3.86 18.00
N ALA A 162 13.08 -4.69 17.27
CA ALA A 162 13.29 -4.83 15.85
C ALA A 162 12.99 -3.44 15.26
N GLY A 163 14.03 -2.63 15.10
CA GLY A 163 13.94 -1.27 14.62
C GLY A 163 13.53 -1.26 13.16
N VAL A 164 12.49 -0.54 12.85
CA VAL A 164 12.05 -0.19 11.49
C VAL A 164 13.06 0.77 10.79
N ASN A 165 14.27 0.90 11.31
CA ASN A 165 15.32 1.82 10.84
C ASN A 165 16.51 1.08 10.20
N GLY A 166 16.28 -0.01 9.47
CA GLY A 166 17.35 -0.83 8.90
C GLY A 166 17.35 -0.97 7.38
N LEU A 167 16.85 -0.02 6.64
CA LEU A 167 16.89 -0.06 5.16
C LEU A 167 18.11 0.65 4.55
N THR A 168 19.24 0.66 5.24
CA THR A 168 20.49 1.23 4.71
C THR A 168 21.58 0.20 4.41
N GLY A 169 21.29 -1.09 4.49
CA GLY A 169 22.26 -2.13 4.17
C GLY A 169 21.64 -3.32 3.44
N VAL A 170 22.31 -3.78 2.39
CA VAL A 170 21.93 -4.95 1.60
C VAL A 170 21.77 -6.23 2.47
N GLY A 171 22.52 -6.34 3.57
CA GLY A 171 22.43 -7.45 4.51
C GLY A 171 21.16 -7.55 5.35
N GLY A 172 20.51 -6.40 5.69
CA GLY A 172 19.27 -6.39 6.49
C GLY A 172 18.06 -6.94 5.75
N ALA A 173 18.03 -6.84 4.43
CA ALA A 173 16.93 -7.35 3.62
C ALA A 173 17.01 -8.89 3.44
N PHE A 174 18.19 -9.47 3.53
CA PHE A 174 18.42 -10.92 3.46
C PHE A 174 17.97 -11.64 4.73
N SER A 175 18.39 -11.14 5.89
CA SER A 175 17.97 -11.70 7.16
C SER A 175 16.44 -11.67 7.29
N ASN A 176 15.79 -10.58 6.85
CA ASN A 176 14.34 -10.48 6.84
C ASN A 176 13.66 -11.46 5.87
N ALA A 177 14.27 -11.79 4.73
CA ALA A 177 13.70 -12.74 3.79
C ALA A 177 13.82 -14.19 4.31
N GLU A 178 14.95 -14.56 4.90
CA GLU A 178 15.14 -15.87 5.55
C GLU A 178 14.23 -16.04 6.76
N GLU A 179 14.10 -15.01 7.61
CA GLU A 179 13.13 -15.00 8.72
C GLU A 179 11.67 -15.11 8.22
N GLN A 180 11.36 -14.57 7.06
CA GLN A 180 10.01 -14.59 6.50
C GLN A 180 9.64 -15.90 5.81
N PHE A 181 10.60 -16.62 5.25
CA PHE A 181 10.39 -17.88 4.53
C PHE A 181 10.92 -19.11 5.27
N GLY A 182 11.65 -18.96 6.37
CA GLY A 182 12.15 -20.06 7.19
C GLY A 182 11.12 -20.63 8.16
N GLU A 183 11.38 -21.82 8.69
CA GLU A 183 10.51 -22.54 9.66
C GLU A 183 10.20 -21.73 10.93
N LYS A 184 11.06 -20.80 11.32
CA LYS A 184 10.91 -19.94 12.51
C LYS A 184 10.10 -18.68 12.28
N SER A 185 9.56 -18.47 11.07
CA SER A 185 8.77 -17.27 10.74
C SER A 185 7.45 -17.26 11.50
N LEU A 186 7.20 -16.19 12.27
CA LEU A 186 5.92 -15.96 12.95
C LEU A 186 4.72 -15.91 11.99
N PHE A 187 4.95 -15.68 10.69
CA PHE A 187 3.91 -15.59 9.66
C PHE A 187 3.77 -16.86 8.84
N ASN A 188 4.55 -17.89 9.10
CA ASN A 188 4.59 -19.14 8.32
C ASN A 188 4.43 -18.89 6.81
N LYS A 189 5.43 -18.24 6.21
CA LYS A 189 5.42 -17.89 4.79
C LYS A 189 5.96 -19.00 3.89
N GLU A 190 6.31 -20.13 4.46
CA GLU A 190 6.81 -21.31 3.75
C GLU A 190 5.88 -21.73 2.60
N LYS A 191 4.57 -21.66 2.82
CA LYS A 191 3.57 -21.92 1.77
C LYS A 191 3.75 -21.06 0.51
N TRP A 192 4.45 -19.92 0.60
CA TRP A 192 4.70 -19.01 -0.53
C TRP A 192 6.02 -19.27 -1.25
N LEU A 193 6.83 -20.23 -0.79
CA LEU A 193 8.10 -20.60 -1.43
C LEU A 193 7.90 -21.05 -2.89
N PRO A 194 6.93 -21.90 -3.25
CA PRO A 194 6.69 -22.27 -4.64
C PRO A 194 6.42 -21.04 -5.52
N LEU A 195 5.60 -20.10 -5.05
CA LEU A 195 5.34 -18.87 -5.77
C LEU A 195 6.61 -18.00 -5.91
N ALA A 196 7.44 -17.96 -4.88
CA ALA A 196 8.68 -17.19 -4.92
C ALA A 196 9.71 -17.78 -5.88
N ARG A 197 9.78 -19.11 -6.00
CA ARG A 197 10.78 -19.85 -6.75
C ARG A 197 10.38 -20.14 -8.19
N ASP A 198 9.14 -20.61 -8.40
CA ASP A 198 8.80 -21.33 -9.63
C ASP A 198 8.03 -20.47 -10.65
N ILE A 199 7.31 -19.43 -10.22
CA ILE A 199 6.51 -18.64 -11.15
C ILE A 199 7.37 -17.66 -11.96
N PRO A 200 7.32 -17.68 -13.29
CA PRO A 200 8.09 -16.76 -14.16
C PRO A 200 7.42 -15.40 -14.31
N VAL A 201 6.96 -14.85 -13.20
CA VAL A 201 6.27 -13.56 -13.11
C VAL A 201 6.92 -12.72 -12.03
N MET A 202 7.28 -11.49 -12.34
CA MET A 202 7.73 -10.56 -11.31
C MET A 202 6.59 -10.21 -10.36
N ILE A 203 6.88 -10.23 -9.06
CA ILE A 203 5.92 -9.91 -7.99
C ILE A 203 6.45 -8.76 -7.15
N SER A 204 5.63 -7.75 -6.86
CA SER A 204 6.05 -6.63 -6.02
C SER A 204 4.91 -5.93 -5.28
N HIS A 205 5.30 -5.15 -4.28
CA HIS A 205 4.42 -4.28 -3.49
C HIS A 205 4.43 -2.81 -3.96
N TYR A 206 5.21 -2.48 -4.99
CA TYR A 206 5.50 -1.09 -5.38
C TYR A 206 4.32 -0.34 -6.01
N CYS A 207 3.31 -1.03 -6.57
CA CYS A 207 2.19 -0.37 -7.23
C CYS A 207 1.53 0.71 -6.35
N CYS A 208 1.20 0.42 -5.09
CA CYS A 208 0.61 1.40 -4.18
C CYS A 208 1.54 2.58 -3.88
N GLN A 209 2.85 2.34 -3.84
CA GLN A 209 3.84 3.37 -3.57
C GLN A 209 3.98 4.33 -4.77
N LYS A 210 4.05 3.78 -5.97
CA LYS A 210 4.25 4.55 -7.20
C LYS A 210 2.97 5.27 -7.63
N ILE A 211 1.84 4.57 -7.57
CA ILE A 211 0.60 5.03 -8.18
C ILE A 211 -0.26 5.85 -7.20
N LYS A 212 -0.42 5.42 -5.95
CA LYS A 212 -1.26 6.11 -4.96
C LYS A 212 -0.48 7.11 -4.11
N LYS A 213 0.60 6.64 -3.47
CA LYS A 213 1.33 7.46 -2.50
C LYS A 213 2.25 8.48 -3.17
N GLY A 214 2.80 8.17 -4.34
CA GLY A 214 3.71 9.04 -5.09
C GLY A 214 3.10 10.41 -5.40
N PRO A 215 1.93 10.46 -6.08
CA PRO A 215 1.25 11.72 -6.40
C PRO A 215 0.90 12.56 -5.18
N LEU A 216 0.33 11.94 -4.14
CA LEU A 216 -0.03 12.64 -2.89
C LEU A 216 1.20 13.18 -2.14
N ASN A 217 2.31 12.44 -2.16
CA ASN A 217 3.56 12.93 -1.59
C ASN A 217 4.16 14.08 -2.41
N ALA A 218 3.99 14.08 -3.74
CA ALA A 218 4.39 15.18 -4.60
C ALA A 218 3.54 16.42 -4.32
N TYR A 219 2.21 16.25 -4.19
CA TYR A 219 1.31 17.32 -3.78
C TYR A 219 1.73 17.94 -2.44
N LYS A 220 1.93 17.09 -1.40
CA LYS A 220 2.39 17.53 -0.08
C LYS A 220 3.69 18.35 -0.16
N ARG A 221 4.68 17.90 -0.95
CA ARG A 221 5.95 18.64 -1.11
C ARG A 221 5.77 19.99 -1.81
N ARG A 222 4.87 20.05 -2.79
CA ARG A 222 4.59 21.27 -3.56
C ARG A 222 3.84 22.32 -2.75
N THR A 223 2.87 21.90 -1.92
CA THR A 223 1.97 22.80 -1.21
C THR A 223 2.29 22.98 0.27
N GLY A 224 3.12 22.11 0.85
CA GLY A 224 3.33 22.07 2.30
C GLY A 224 2.17 21.48 3.11
N ARG A 225 1.01 21.22 2.49
CA ARG A 225 -0.21 20.78 3.17
C ARG A 225 -0.16 19.34 3.65
N TYR A 226 -0.85 19.06 4.75
CA TYR A 226 -0.94 17.74 5.38
C TYR A 226 -2.28 17.05 5.10
N PRO A 227 -2.29 15.72 4.92
CA PRO A 227 -3.53 14.99 4.60
C PRO A 227 -4.42 14.77 5.81
N ILE A 228 -5.71 14.97 5.61
CA ILE A 228 -6.80 14.43 6.42
C ILE A 228 -7.37 13.24 5.66
N MET A 229 -7.48 12.08 6.30
CA MET A 229 -7.83 10.81 5.65
C MET A 229 -8.97 10.10 6.36
N ALA A 230 -9.93 9.59 5.60
CA ALA A 230 -11.03 8.75 6.07
C ALA A 230 -10.54 7.30 6.30
N THR A 231 -9.64 7.10 7.27
CA THR A 231 -9.10 5.79 7.59
C THR A 231 -9.71 5.30 8.90
N MET A 232 -10.41 4.18 8.85
CA MET A 232 -11.05 3.56 10.02
C MET A 232 -10.19 2.42 10.59
N ALA A 233 -10.18 2.26 11.91
CA ALA A 233 -9.44 1.21 12.60
C ALA A 233 -10.04 -0.18 12.33
N GLU A 234 -11.35 -0.24 12.10
CA GLU A 234 -12.09 -1.45 11.79
C GLU A 234 -11.59 -2.15 10.52
N GLU A 235 -11.17 -1.40 9.52
CA GLU A 235 -10.82 -1.95 8.21
C GLU A 235 -9.63 -2.92 8.22
N SER A 236 -8.75 -2.87 9.22
CA SER A 236 -7.67 -3.85 9.36
C SER A 236 -6.95 -3.78 10.70
N ARG A 237 -6.39 -4.94 11.13
CA ARG A 237 -5.55 -5.04 12.33
C ARG A 237 -4.40 -4.01 12.34
N VAL A 238 -3.76 -3.77 11.19
CA VAL A 238 -2.65 -2.79 11.08
C VAL A 238 -3.13 -1.37 11.33
N ARG A 239 -4.34 -1.02 10.82
CA ARG A 239 -4.93 0.31 11.06
C ARG A 239 -5.34 0.49 12.51
N LYS A 240 -5.94 -0.55 13.12
CA LYS A 240 -6.28 -0.56 14.56
C LYS A 240 -5.04 -0.37 15.42
N GLN A 241 -3.96 -1.11 15.15
CA GLN A 241 -2.70 -0.94 15.88
C GLN A 241 -2.06 0.45 15.68
N ALA A 242 -2.16 1.02 14.48
CA ALA A 242 -1.69 2.38 14.23
C ALA A 242 -2.49 3.41 15.03
N TRP A 243 -3.82 3.28 15.04
CA TRP A 243 -4.70 4.14 15.84
C TRP A 243 -4.40 4.04 17.34
N LEU A 244 -4.27 2.83 17.88
CA LEU A 244 -3.92 2.63 19.29
C LEU A 244 -2.56 3.24 19.69
N ARG A 245 -1.63 3.41 18.75
CA ARG A 245 -0.31 4.03 19.00
C ARG A 245 -0.30 5.54 18.92
N THR A 246 -1.03 6.12 17.96
CA THR A 246 -0.91 7.55 17.63
C THR A 246 -2.23 8.31 17.79
N GLY A 247 -3.34 7.63 18.09
CA GLY A 247 -4.67 8.24 18.08
C GLY A 247 -5.08 8.65 16.67
N CYS A 248 -6.02 9.60 16.59
CA CYS A 248 -6.54 10.14 15.34
C CYS A 248 -5.54 11.06 14.62
N ASN A 249 -4.58 11.64 15.34
CA ASN A 249 -3.62 12.60 14.81
C ASN A 249 -2.18 12.17 15.09
N ALA A 250 -1.35 12.17 14.06
CA ALA A 250 0.08 11.99 14.19
C ALA A 250 0.78 13.32 13.90
N PHE A 251 1.52 13.85 14.89
CA PHE A 251 2.23 15.13 14.82
C PHE A 251 3.73 14.95 14.61
N GLU A 252 4.23 13.72 14.78
CA GLU A 252 5.65 13.39 14.61
C GLU A 252 5.84 12.41 13.45
N GLY A 253 6.96 12.49 12.80
CA GLY A 253 7.33 11.65 11.67
C GLY A 253 6.41 11.87 10.47
N LYS A 254 5.45 10.99 10.25
CA LYS A 254 4.47 11.14 9.18
C LYS A 254 3.23 11.89 9.65
N ILE A 255 3.30 13.23 9.56
CA ILE A 255 2.19 14.11 9.96
C ILE A 255 0.96 13.84 9.10
N GLN A 256 -0.16 13.50 9.75
CA GLN A 256 -1.46 13.20 9.14
C GLN A 256 -2.58 13.19 10.17
N SER A 257 -3.80 13.49 9.75
CA SER A 257 -5.02 13.38 10.57
C SER A 257 -5.93 12.28 10.03
N LYS A 258 -6.56 11.53 10.92
CA LYS A 258 -7.51 10.45 10.63
C LYS A 258 -8.69 10.56 11.59
N PRO A 259 -9.52 11.58 11.45
CA PRO A 259 -10.59 11.85 12.42
C PRO A 259 -11.62 10.72 12.52
N MET A 260 -11.82 9.96 11.46
CA MET A 260 -12.74 8.81 11.41
C MET A 260 -12.12 7.50 11.90
N SER A 261 -10.97 7.50 12.61
CA SER A 261 -10.29 6.26 13.03
C SER A 261 -11.15 5.35 13.93
N PHE A 262 -12.07 5.91 14.70
CA PHE A 262 -12.98 5.18 15.59
C PHE A 262 -14.34 4.86 14.96
N TRP A 263 -14.61 5.35 13.76
CA TRP A 263 -15.84 5.08 13.03
C TRP A 263 -15.86 3.66 12.49
N THR A 264 -17.08 3.14 12.36
CA THR A 264 -17.40 1.87 11.71
C THR A 264 -17.99 2.12 10.31
N GLU A 265 -18.14 1.06 9.54
CA GLU A 265 -18.83 1.14 8.25
C GLU A 265 -20.28 1.55 8.42
N GLN A 266 -20.94 1.09 9.51
CA GLN A 266 -22.32 1.49 9.85
C GLN A 266 -22.41 3.00 10.07
N ASP A 267 -21.52 3.59 10.87
CA ASP A 267 -21.50 5.04 11.12
C ASP A 267 -21.40 5.84 9.81
N VAL A 268 -20.63 5.33 8.83
CA VAL A 268 -20.51 5.98 7.52
C VAL A 268 -21.81 5.89 6.73
N LEU A 269 -22.46 4.72 6.70
CA LEU A 269 -23.71 4.53 5.98
C LEU A 269 -24.87 5.30 6.64
N GLU A 270 -24.96 5.29 7.97
CA GLU A 270 -25.92 6.08 8.74
C GLU A 270 -25.76 7.58 8.43
N TYR A 271 -24.52 8.10 8.47
CA TYR A 271 -24.27 9.50 8.15
C TYR A 271 -24.74 9.87 6.73
N ILE A 272 -24.51 8.98 5.73
CA ILE A 272 -24.96 9.21 4.36
C ILE A 272 -26.49 9.28 4.28
N VAL A 273 -27.19 8.35 4.96
CA VAL A 273 -28.66 8.29 4.97
C VAL A 273 -29.27 9.47 5.70
N GLU A 274 -28.75 9.82 6.89
CA GLU A 274 -29.26 10.91 7.71
C GLU A 274 -29.07 12.31 7.09
N ASN A 275 -27.97 12.49 6.35
CA ASN A 275 -27.65 13.77 5.72
C ASN A 275 -28.06 13.85 4.22
N ASP A 276 -28.75 12.86 3.68
CA ASP A 276 -29.07 12.74 2.24
C ASP A 276 -27.82 13.00 1.37
N LEU A 277 -26.65 12.51 1.80
CA LEU A 277 -25.39 12.80 1.19
C LEU A 277 -25.25 12.01 -0.12
N SER A 278 -24.97 12.71 -1.22
CA SER A 278 -24.68 12.09 -2.49
C SER A 278 -23.40 11.27 -2.42
N TYR A 279 -23.43 10.06 -2.96
CA TYR A 279 -22.27 9.16 -3.04
C TYR A 279 -22.19 8.49 -4.43
N CYS A 280 -21.08 7.85 -4.71
CA CYS A 280 -20.84 7.27 -6.02
C CYS A 280 -21.78 6.08 -6.31
N SER A 281 -22.39 6.07 -7.48
CA SER A 281 -23.36 5.05 -7.94
C SER A 281 -22.81 3.62 -7.98
N VAL A 282 -21.49 3.43 -7.98
CA VAL A 282 -20.87 2.10 -7.93
C VAL A 282 -21.23 1.32 -6.66
N TYR A 283 -21.62 2.01 -5.60
CA TYR A 283 -22.09 1.39 -4.35
C TYR A 283 -23.53 0.87 -4.43
N GLY A 284 -24.28 1.23 -5.50
CA GLY A 284 -25.71 0.93 -5.58
C GLY A 284 -26.50 1.73 -4.57
N ASP A 285 -27.61 1.16 -4.11
CA ASP A 285 -28.45 1.75 -3.07
C ASP A 285 -27.99 1.30 -1.68
N ILE A 286 -28.20 2.16 -0.68
CA ILE A 286 -28.05 1.79 0.73
C ILE A 286 -29.39 1.24 1.19
N VAL A 287 -29.41 0.05 1.72
CA VAL A 287 -30.60 -0.65 2.25
C VAL A 287 -30.37 -1.07 3.69
N ALA A 288 -31.42 -1.10 4.48
CA ALA A 288 -31.41 -1.73 5.79
C ALA A 288 -31.69 -3.23 5.63
N VAL A 289 -30.95 -4.08 6.33
CA VAL A 289 -31.07 -5.55 6.23
C VAL A 289 -31.26 -6.10 7.64
N ASP A 290 -32.31 -6.92 7.84
CA ASP A 290 -32.55 -7.64 9.09
C ASP A 290 -31.66 -8.91 9.20
N ASP A 291 -31.80 -9.63 10.31
CA ASP A 291 -31.04 -10.88 10.54
C ASP A 291 -31.45 -12.01 9.60
N GLU A 292 -32.66 -11.97 9.03
CA GLU A 292 -33.17 -12.90 8.02
C GLU A 292 -32.69 -12.57 6.60
N GLY A 293 -32.12 -11.36 6.40
CA GLY A 293 -31.60 -10.91 5.11
C GLY A 293 -32.63 -10.17 4.24
N ASN A 294 -33.79 -9.80 4.79
CA ASN A 294 -34.77 -8.96 4.09
C ASN A 294 -34.26 -7.52 4.00
N GLU A 295 -34.53 -6.87 2.86
CA GLU A 295 -34.11 -5.51 2.58
C GLU A 295 -35.29 -4.54 2.80
N TYR A 296 -34.99 -3.39 3.44
CA TYR A 296 -35.94 -2.35 3.78
C TYR A 296 -35.38 -0.96 3.45
N ASP A 297 -36.26 0.02 3.40
CA ASP A 297 -35.86 1.42 3.28
C ASP A 297 -35.00 1.83 4.49
N PRO A 298 -33.78 2.33 4.26
CA PRO A 298 -32.86 2.65 5.35
C PRO A 298 -33.39 3.75 6.28
N LYS A 299 -34.21 4.70 5.78
CA LYS A 299 -34.75 5.80 6.58
C LYS A 299 -35.83 5.34 7.57
N THR A 300 -36.55 4.25 7.22
CA THR A 300 -37.65 3.75 8.07
C THR A 300 -37.18 2.77 9.14
N MET A 301 -36.03 2.11 8.95
CA MET A 301 -35.58 0.99 9.78
C MET A 301 -34.28 1.22 10.58
N LEU A 302 -33.73 2.44 10.59
CA LEU A 302 -32.54 2.79 11.41
C LEU A 302 -32.73 2.55 12.92
N MET A 303 -33.97 2.41 13.38
CA MET A 303 -34.33 2.30 14.81
C MET A 303 -34.44 0.87 15.33
N ASP A 304 -34.49 -0.16 14.47
CA ASP A 304 -34.88 -1.53 14.85
C ASP A 304 -33.75 -2.58 14.79
N GLY A 305 -32.48 -2.16 14.90
CA GLY A 305 -31.36 -3.10 14.94
C GLY A 305 -30.93 -3.66 13.58
N CYS A 306 -31.54 -3.23 12.49
CA CYS A 306 -31.12 -3.57 11.14
C CYS A 306 -29.73 -3.02 10.81
N LYS A 307 -28.96 -3.71 9.97
CA LYS A 307 -27.66 -3.24 9.48
C LYS A 307 -27.80 -2.60 8.11
N LEU A 308 -27.16 -1.46 7.92
CA LEU A 308 -27.08 -0.84 6.61
C LEU A 308 -26.06 -1.57 5.72
N LYS A 309 -26.40 -1.68 4.45
CA LYS A 309 -25.59 -2.35 3.43
C LYS A 309 -25.71 -1.66 2.09
N CYS A 310 -24.63 -1.65 1.31
CA CYS A 310 -24.67 -1.25 -0.09
C CYS A 310 -25.06 -2.44 -0.97
N THR A 311 -25.95 -2.23 -1.95
CA THR A 311 -26.37 -3.27 -2.90
C THR A 311 -25.34 -3.52 -4.02
N GLY A 312 -24.44 -2.57 -4.25
CA GLY A 312 -23.35 -2.66 -5.23
C GLY A 312 -22.02 -3.08 -4.63
N CYS A 313 -20.98 -2.30 -4.86
CA CYS A 313 -19.65 -2.56 -4.27
C CYS A 313 -19.64 -2.22 -2.78
N GLU A 314 -19.19 -3.12 -1.93
CA GLU A 314 -18.90 -2.78 -0.53
C GLU A 314 -17.66 -1.87 -0.43
N ARG A 315 -16.64 -2.15 -1.25
CA ARG A 315 -15.37 -1.40 -1.26
C ARG A 315 -14.87 -1.15 -2.68
N THR A 316 -14.54 0.10 -2.95
CA THR A 316 -13.91 0.52 -4.19
C THR A 316 -12.39 0.58 -4.00
N GLY A 317 -11.73 -0.51 -4.30
CA GLY A 317 -10.27 -0.56 -4.35
C GLY A 317 -9.74 -0.26 -5.76
N CYS A 318 -8.46 -0.58 -6.00
CA CYS A 318 -7.95 -0.67 -7.36
C CYS A 318 -8.58 -1.87 -8.07
N ILE A 319 -9.29 -1.65 -9.19
CA ILE A 319 -10.06 -2.69 -9.90
C ILE A 319 -9.20 -3.85 -10.43
N TYR A 320 -7.89 -3.62 -10.65
CA TYR A 320 -6.96 -4.64 -11.16
C TYR A 320 -6.01 -5.20 -10.07
N CYS A 321 -6.31 -4.98 -8.79
CA CYS A 321 -5.41 -5.37 -7.71
C CYS A 321 -5.57 -6.84 -7.32
N GLY A 322 -4.51 -7.64 -7.42
CA GLY A 322 -4.50 -9.04 -6.96
C GLY A 322 -4.26 -9.21 -5.45
N PHE A 323 -3.97 -8.12 -4.70
CA PHE A 323 -3.79 -8.22 -3.25
C PHE A 323 -5.08 -8.58 -2.54
N GLY A 324 -5.06 -9.68 -1.79
CA GLY A 324 -6.19 -10.17 -1.01
C GLY A 324 -7.33 -10.78 -1.82
N ALA A 325 -7.28 -10.75 -3.17
CA ALA A 325 -8.36 -11.25 -4.00
C ALA A 325 -8.65 -12.75 -3.79
N HIS A 326 -7.63 -13.54 -3.46
CA HIS A 326 -7.77 -14.95 -3.12
C HIS A 326 -8.50 -15.20 -1.78
N LEU A 327 -8.71 -14.17 -0.96
CA LEU A 327 -9.41 -14.27 0.33
C LEU A 327 -10.87 -13.82 0.25
N GLU A 328 -11.29 -13.28 -0.89
CA GLU A 328 -12.65 -12.79 -1.06
C GLU A 328 -13.65 -13.96 -1.03
N LYS A 329 -14.75 -13.76 -0.31
CA LYS A 329 -15.86 -14.72 -0.23
C LYS A 329 -16.97 -14.29 -1.19
N GLY A 330 -17.77 -15.26 -1.66
CA GLY A 330 -18.85 -14.97 -2.62
C GLY A 330 -18.32 -14.49 -3.98
N GLU A 331 -18.97 -13.49 -4.57
CA GLU A 331 -18.54 -12.85 -5.82
C GLU A 331 -17.24 -12.07 -5.59
N THR A 332 -16.19 -12.40 -6.34
CA THR A 332 -14.91 -11.71 -6.25
C THR A 332 -14.95 -10.37 -7.01
N ARG A 333 -13.99 -9.48 -6.71
CA ARG A 333 -13.83 -8.20 -7.44
C ARG A 333 -13.66 -8.40 -8.95
N PHE A 334 -13.01 -9.49 -9.38
CA PHE A 334 -12.80 -9.77 -10.79
C PHE A 334 -14.07 -10.32 -11.45
N GLN A 335 -14.83 -11.18 -10.78
CA GLN A 335 -16.13 -11.64 -11.26
C GLN A 335 -17.13 -10.49 -11.35
N ARG A 336 -17.13 -9.60 -10.35
CA ARG A 336 -17.93 -8.36 -10.41
C ARG A 336 -17.50 -7.48 -11.56
N LEU A 337 -16.18 -7.29 -11.77
CA LEU A 337 -15.65 -6.51 -12.86
C LEU A 337 -16.07 -7.07 -14.23
N ALA A 338 -16.07 -8.41 -14.38
CA ALA A 338 -16.53 -9.06 -15.60
C ALA A 338 -18.01 -8.75 -15.90
N ARG A 339 -18.85 -8.80 -14.88
CA ARG A 339 -20.28 -8.53 -14.99
C ARG A 339 -20.61 -7.06 -15.22
N THR A 340 -19.95 -6.16 -14.52
CA THR A 340 -20.31 -4.73 -14.50
C THR A 340 -19.49 -3.89 -15.50
N HIS A 341 -18.24 -4.25 -15.76
CA HIS A 341 -17.28 -3.49 -16.55
C HIS A 341 -16.48 -4.41 -17.51
N PRO A 342 -17.13 -5.04 -18.49
CA PRO A 342 -16.51 -6.08 -19.32
C PRO A 342 -15.26 -5.58 -20.08
N ARG A 343 -15.24 -4.34 -20.55
CA ARG A 343 -14.06 -3.76 -21.23
C ARG A 343 -12.85 -3.65 -20.31
N GLN A 344 -13.05 -3.23 -19.05
CA GLN A 344 -12.00 -3.16 -18.04
C GLN A 344 -11.54 -4.56 -17.64
N TYR A 345 -12.47 -5.51 -17.56
CA TYR A 345 -12.15 -6.90 -17.28
C TYR A 345 -11.32 -7.52 -18.42
N GLU A 346 -11.71 -7.32 -19.67
CA GLU A 346 -10.95 -7.80 -20.83
C GLU A 346 -9.52 -7.23 -20.84
N TYR A 347 -9.36 -5.94 -20.58
CA TYR A 347 -8.04 -5.31 -20.47
C TYR A 347 -7.23 -5.86 -19.29
N CYS A 348 -7.89 -6.13 -18.17
CA CYS A 348 -7.25 -6.68 -16.97
C CYS A 348 -6.76 -8.12 -17.20
N MET A 349 -7.64 -8.97 -17.71
CA MET A 349 -7.40 -10.40 -17.85
C MET A 349 -6.65 -10.76 -19.12
N GLY A 350 -6.97 -10.08 -20.21
CA GLY A 350 -6.38 -10.32 -21.52
C GLY A 350 -5.01 -9.70 -21.71
N GLY A 351 -4.46 -9.89 -22.88
CA GLY A 351 -3.13 -9.39 -23.24
C GLY A 351 -2.01 -10.14 -22.55
N GLY A 352 -0.94 -9.41 -22.21
CA GLY A 352 0.29 -9.99 -21.70
C GLY A 352 1.15 -10.58 -22.81
N GLN A 353 2.42 -10.77 -22.48
CA GLN A 353 3.42 -11.35 -23.41
C GLN A 353 4.61 -11.89 -22.64
N TRP A 354 5.27 -12.89 -23.25
CA TRP A 354 6.56 -13.34 -22.80
C TRP A 354 7.65 -12.41 -23.31
N VAL A 355 8.57 -12.03 -22.45
CA VAL A 355 9.78 -11.27 -22.79
C VAL A 355 11.00 -11.92 -22.18
N ASP A 356 12.16 -11.76 -22.82
CA ASP A 356 13.40 -12.21 -22.25
C ASP A 356 13.66 -11.49 -20.92
N ASN A 357 14.04 -12.26 -19.91
CA ASN A 357 14.33 -11.72 -18.59
C ASN A 357 15.68 -10.99 -18.61
N PRO A 358 15.70 -9.64 -18.44
CA PRO A 358 16.97 -8.90 -18.49
C PRO A 358 17.91 -9.22 -17.32
N ALA A 359 17.40 -9.89 -16.28
CA ALA A 359 18.18 -10.33 -15.14
C ALA A 359 18.56 -11.82 -15.22
N TYR A 360 18.28 -12.50 -16.34
CA TYR A 360 18.68 -13.90 -16.52
C TYR A 360 20.20 -14.03 -16.54
N ASP A 361 20.71 -14.95 -15.74
CA ASP A 361 22.13 -15.29 -15.68
C ASP A 361 22.31 -16.80 -15.94
N PRO A 362 22.87 -17.19 -17.09
CA PRO A 362 23.05 -18.61 -17.45
C PRO A 362 24.05 -19.34 -16.56
N VAL A 363 24.92 -18.62 -15.84
CA VAL A 363 25.95 -19.17 -14.94
C VAL A 363 25.61 -18.93 -13.47
N ALA A 364 24.34 -18.50 -13.16
CA ALA A 364 23.91 -18.30 -11.79
C ALA A 364 24.11 -19.57 -10.95
N PRO A 365 24.69 -19.47 -9.75
CA PRO A 365 24.81 -20.59 -8.85
C PRO A 365 23.44 -21.14 -8.48
N LYS A 366 23.33 -22.47 -8.38
CA LYS A 366 22.10 -23.13 -7.94
C LYS A 366 22.19 -23.39 -6.44
N TYR A 367 21.10 -23.06 -5.74
CA TYR A 367 20.94 -23.26 -4.31
C TYR A 367 19.85 -24.31 -4.08
N ASP A 368 20.12 -25.36 -3.32
CA ASP A 368 19.18 -26.41 -3.03
C ASP A 368 17.95 -25.90 -2.26
N GLY A 369 16.77 -26.17 -2.81
CA GLY A 369 15.49 -25.87 -2.18
C GLY A 369 15.18 -24.40 -1.94
N ILE A 370 15.97 -23.47 -2.46
CA ILE A 370 15.91 -22.08 -2.09
C ILE A 370 15.22 -21.22 -3.16
N TRP A 371 14.43 -20.27 -2.71
CA TRP A 371 13.79 -19.21 -3.49
C TRP A 371 14.78 -18.29 -4.25
N LYS A 372 16.08 -18.32 -3.91
CA LYS A 372 17.18 -17.63 -4.60
C LYS A 372 17.40 -18.15 -6.04
N ASN A 373 16.85 -19.31 -6.36
CA ASN A 373 16.98 -19.92 -7.68
C ASN A 373 16.06 -19.32 -8.74
N TRP A 374 15.33 -18.24 -8.43
CA TRP A 374 14.47 -17.59 -9.40
C TRP A 374 15.28 -16.91 -10.51
N ASN A 375 15.45 -17.64 -11.60
CA ASN A 375 16.26 -17.22 -12.76
C ASN A 375 15.61 -17.69 -14.08
N PRO A 376 14.35 -17.35 -14.35
CA PRO A 376 13.69 -17.77 -15.57
C PRO A 376 14.32 -17.07 -16.79
N LYS A 377 14.44 -17.76 -17.93
CA LYS A 377 14.90 -17.16 -19.18
C LYS A 377 13.94 -16.10 -19.69
N GLN A 378 12.65 -16.37 -19.56
CA GLN A 378 11.57 -15.45 -19.95
C GLN A 378 10.66 -15.16 -18.78
N ILE A 379 10.08 -13.98 -18.78
CA ILE A 379 9.10 -13.53 -17.80
C ILE A 379 7.85 -13.03 -18.49
N TRP A 380 6.71 -13.24 -17.82
CA TRP A 380 5.42 -12.72 -18.29
C TRP A 380 5.24 -11.28 -17.82
N VAL A 381 4.88 -10.40 -18.75
CA VAL A 381 4.65 -8.95 -18.51
C VAL A 381 3.40 -8.47 -19.23
N PRO A 382 2.82 -7.31 -18.86
CA PRO A 382 1.78 -6.66 -19.63
C PRO A 382 2.18 -6.41 -21.09
N SER A 383 1.18 -6.34 -21.96
CA SER A 383 1.34 -5.93 -23.35
C SER A 383 0.49 -4.69 -23.65
N LYS A 384 0.59 -4.15 -24.87
CA LYS A 384 -0.30 -3.07 -25.32
C LYS A 384 -1.79 -3.48 -25.33
N LYS A 385 -2.09 -4.77 -25.40
CA LYS A 385 -3.45 -5.32 -25.45
C LYS A 385 -4.09 -5.55 -24.08
N GLY A 386 -3.29 -5.56 -23.00
CA GLY A 386 -3.81 -5.75 -21.66
C GLY A 386 -2.75 -6.20 -20.66
N LEU A 387 -3.20 -6.37 -19.41
CA LEU A 387 -2.33 -6.65 -18.28
C LEU A 387 -1.91 -8.13 -18.16
N GLY A 388 -2.66 -9.05 -18.79
CA GLY A 388 -2.35 -10.47 -18.79
C GLY A 388 -2.54 -11.17 -17.44
N LEU A 389 -3.43 -10.63 -16.58
CA LEU A 389 -3.65 -11.18 -15.24
C LEU A 389 -4.26 -12.58 -15.26
N LYS A 390 -5.04 -12.95 -16.30
CA LYS A 390 -5.56 -14.31 -16.42
C LYS A 390 -4.44 -15.34 -16.40
N ALA A 391 -3.44 -15.20 -17.27
CA ALA A 391 -2.31 -16.12 -17.31
C ALA A 391 -1.54 -16.15 -15.97
N VAL A 392 -1.39 -15.01 -15.32
CA VAL A 392 -0.75 -14.94 -13.98
C VAL A 392 -1.56 -15.70 -12.93
N PHE A 393 -2.89 -15.55 -12.92
CA PHE A 393 -3.76 -16.26 -11.99
C PHE A 393 -3.81 -17.76 -12.27
N ASP A 394 -3.78 -18.14 -13.55
CA ASP A 394 -3.70 -19.55 -13.95
C ASP A 394 -2.41 -20.19 -13.39
N MET A 395 -1.25 -19.56 -13.59
CA MET A 395 0.02 -20.03 -13.04
C MET A 395 -0.01 -20.15 -11.50
N VAL A 396 -0.67 -19.20 -10.81
CA VAL A 396 -0.81 -19.27 -9.35
C VAL A 396 -1.78 -20.38 -8.94
N ASN A 397 -2.87 -20.57 -9.69
CA ASN A 397 -3.86 -21.61 -9.47
C ASN A 397 -3.28 -23.03 -9.71
N GLU A 398 -2.31 -23.17 -10.62
CA GLU A 398 -1.55 -24.42 -10.81
C GLU A 398 -0.77 -24.81 -9.55
N ILE A 399 -0.24 -23.81 -8.83
CA ILE A 399 0.55 -24.03 -7.61
C ILE A 399 -0.33 -24.31 -6.40
N TYR A 400 -1.42 -23.55 -6.21
CA TYR A 400 -2.22 -23.54 -4.98
C TYR A 400 -3.60 -24.20 -5.11
N GLY A 401 -3.95 -24.68 -6.30
CA GLY A 401 -5.20 -25.32 -6.62
C GLY A 401 -6.17 -24.42 -7.37
N LYS A 402 -7.03 -25.08 -8.18
CA LYS A 402 -8.07 -24.42 -8.98
C LYS A 402 -8.99 -23.58 -8.08
N GLY A 403 -9.20 -22.34 -8.44
CA GLY A 403 -10.05 -21.42 -7.69
C GLY A 403 -9.37 -20.68 -6.54
N PHE A 404 -8.04 -20.80 -6.40
CA PHE A 404 -7.29 -19.95 -5.48
C PHE A 404 -7.46 -18.46 -5.83
N TYR A 405 -7.29 -18.10 -7.10
CA TYR A 405 -7.82 -16.85 -7.67
C TYR A 405 -9.06 -17.19 -8.51
N ARG A 406 -10.21 -16.62 -8.15
CA ARG A 406 -11.47 -16.76 -8.87
C ARG A 406 -11.72 -15.48 -9.66
N TYR A 407 -11.83 -15.60 -10.98
CA TYR A 407 -11.95 -14.45 -11.88
C TYR A 407 -12.96 -14.68 -13.01
N ASP A 408 -13.42 -15.94 -13.21
CA ASP A 408 -14.40 -16.41 -14.20
C ASP A 408 -15.76 -16.76 -13.57
#